data_d37a17ad42e6562a4ba2a2731232c698
#
_entry.id   d37a17ad42e6562a4ba2a2731232c698
#
_cell.length_a   1.000
_cell.length_b   1.000
_cell.length_c   1.000
_cell.angle_alpha   90.00
_cell.angle_beta   90.00
_cell.angle_gamma   90.00
#
_symmetry.space_group_name_H-M   'P 1'
#
loop_
_entity.id
_entity.type
_entity.pdbx_description
1 polymer ?
#
loop_
_entity_poly.entity_id
_entity_poly.type
_entity_poly.pdbx_seq_one_letter_code
_entity_poly.pdbx_strand_id
1 'polypeptide(L)'
;MKRLFIYTLASFTLLFSFFTPSWAQRKKINRFVPAGDYSGITHIKDNLYAVVDDKSEKDGFYLWNIFIDSKKGKPVNIENLGFIATPNPNRDAEGIAYLPHRNTLLIAGEKDNRIIEYTLEGQPTGRQSIPLLSKRGNLGLEGLCYDSLTHTVYAIEENNGADSCHLFLLDDNLQLIDTKIYPLDPPSAKPKKKGSHIYGASEILAYGGNLCVLEREVRIPKNKIGAWARTKIYTYIPVEGRKVSTLFDKKTRLNLTSRRFANFEGMCFGPTLSDGTPTLILISDSQHRHKGVLRDWIQIAPSSSPKGEGKWK
;
A
#
# COMPACT_ATOMS: atom_id res chain seq x y z
N MET A 1 24.02 67.29 -29.53
CA MET A 1 23.41 66.89 -28.25
C MET A 1 22.72 65.58 -28.47
N LYS A 2 23.35 64.43 -28.11
CA LYS A 2 22.77 63.09 -28.20
C LYS A 2 22.31 62.71 -26.79
N ARG A 3 21.02 62.51 -26.63
CA ARG A 3 20.44 62.02 -25.36
C ARG A 3 20.57 60.52 -25.34
N LEU A 4 21.28 59.99 -24.34
CA LEU A 4 21.44 58.60 -24.03
C LEU A 4 20.26 58.16 -23.18
N PHE A 5 19.40 57.23 -23.67
CA PHE A 5 18.33 56.58 -22.91
C PHE A 5 18.91 55.35 -22.25
N ILE A 6 19.02 55.38 -20.95
CA ILE A 6 19.37 54.22 -20.12
C ILE A 6 18.08 53.47 -19.80
N TYR A 7 17.88 52.26 -20.37
CA TYR A 7 16.85 51.35 -19.96
C TYR A 7 17.36 50.54 -18.76
N THR A 8 16.82 50.82 -17.59
CA THR A 8 16.95 49.96 -16.40
C THR A 8 16.03 48.76 -16.55
N LEU A 9 16.61 47.60 -16.86
CA LEU A 9 15.90 46.31 -16.88
C LEU A 9 15.74 45.84 -15.44
N ALA A 10 14.56 46.04 -14.85
CA ALA A 10 14.22 45.46 -13.55
C ALA A 10 13.96 43.96 -13.73
N SER A 11 14.94 43.16 -13.38
CA SER A 11 14.81 41.71 -13.31
C SER A 11 13.90 41.33 -12.13
N PHE A 12 12.63 41.06 -12.41
CA PHE A 12 11.72 40.46 -11.47
C PHE A 12 12.04 38.96 -11.40
N THR A 13 12.94 38.58 -10.50
CA THR A 13 13.17 37.18 -10.14
C THR A 13 11.95 36.72 -9.34
N LEU A 14 10.99 36.08 -10.01
CA LEU A 14 9.94 35.29 -9.35
C LEU A 14 10.63 34.13 -8.66
N LEU A 15 10.83 34.25 -7.35
CA LEU A 15 11.11 33.13 -6.47
C LEU A 15 9.85 32.23 -6.43
N PHE A 16 9.77 31.27 -7.34
CA PHE A 16 8.94 30.11 -7.18
C PHE A 16 9.54 29.31 -6.01
N SER A 17 9.09 29.61 -4.80
CA SER A 17 9.24 28.70 -3.70
C SER A 17 8.46 27.44 -4.08
N PHE A 18 9.19 26.43 -4.54
CA PHE A 18 8.69 25.05 -4.62
C PHE A 18 8.36 24.65 -3.19
N PHE A 19 7.13 24.91 -2.76
CA PHE A 19 6.56 24.22 -1.63
C PHE A 19 6.45 22.76 -2.04
N THR A 20 7.50 21.98 -1.79
CA THR A 20 7.36 20.54 -1.67
C THR A 20 6.49 20.32 -0.44
N PRO A 21 5.28 19.79 -0.57
CA PRO A 21 4.46 19.55 0.59
C PRO A 21 5.19 18.58 1.50
N SER A 22 5.52 19.03 2.69
CA SER A 22 6.21 18.23 3.73
C SER A 22 5.27 17.25 4.43
N TRP A 23 4.35 16.66 3.71
CA TRP A 23 3.11 16.09 4.22
C TRP A 23 3.14 14.64 4.63
N ALA A 24 4.16 13.90 4.30
CA ALA A 24 4.18 12.51 4.70
C ALA A 24 4.42 12.40 6.21
N GLN A 25 3.39 12.67 6.98
CA GLN A 25 3.46 12.58 8.43
C GLN A 25 3.28 11.14 8.85
N ARG A 26 4.33 10.61 9.46
CA ARG A 26 4.42 9.25 9.93
C ARG A 26 4.25 9.19 11.43
N LYS A 27 3.46 8.23 11.91
CA LYS A 27 3.27 7.95 13.32
C LYS A 27 3.47 6.47 13.60
N LYS A 28 4.06 6.14 14.74
CA LYS A 28 4.13 4.77 15.23
C LYS A 28 2.75 4.32 15.62
N ILE A 29 2.29 3.19 15.12
CA ILE A 29 0.99 2.63 15.50
C ILE A 29 1.03 1.81 16.78
N ASN A 30 2.20 1.29 17.19
CA ASN A 30 2.36 0.54 18.44
C ASN A 30 1.97 1.30 19.73
N ARG A 31 1.62 2.57 19.62
CA ARG A 31 1.03 3.34 20.73
C ARG A 31 -0.47 3.09 20.89
N PHE A 32 -1.12 2.60 19.85
CA PHE A 32 -2.58 2.50 19.74
C PHE A 32 -3.02 1.04 19.58
N VAL A 33 -2.25 0.23 18.89
CA VAL A 33 -2.57 -1.16 18.56
C VAL A 33 -1.40 -2.06 18.95
N PRO A 34 -1.62 -3.36 19.15
CA PRO A 34 -0.55 -4.33 19.37
C PRO A 34 0.53 -4.23 18.29
N ALA A 35 1.72 -4.73 18.58
CA ALA A 35 2.72 -4.96 17.56
C ALA A 35 2.29 -6.16 16.71
N GLY A 36 2.39 -6.03 15.38
CA GLY A 36 1.99 -7.08 14.44
C GLY A 36 2.84 -7.02 13.17
N ASP A 37 2.56 -7.93 12.26
CA ASP A 37 3.11 -7.96 10.91
C ASP A 37 1.96 -7.61 9.95
N TYR A 38 1.59 -6.31 9.95
CA TYR A 38 0.43 -5.79 9.23
C TYR A 38 0.75 -5.62 7.75
N SER A 39 0.15 -6.46 6.90
CA SER A 39 0.41 -6.55 5.47
C SER A 39 -0.63 -5.82 4.62
N GLY A 40 -1.93 -6.00 4.86
CA GLY A 40 -2.99 -5.39 4.06
C GLY A 40 -3.96 -4.53 4.89
N ILE A 41 -4.53 -3.50 4.26
CA ILE A 41 -5.54 -2.62 4.86
C ILE A 41 -6.61 -2.21 3.84
N THR A 42 -7.87 -2.19 4.25
CA THR A 42 -8.98 -1.68 3.43
C THR A 42 -9.90 -0.78 4.23
N HIS A 43 -10.47 0.24 3.56
CA HIS A 43 -11.49 1.12 4.14
C HIS A 43 -12.87 0.46 4.04
N ILE A 44 -13.63 0.46 5.12
CA ILE A 44 -15.00 -0.06 5.15
C ILE A 44 -16.00 1.11 5.04
N LYS A 45 -16.01 1.98 6.03
CA LYS A 45 -16.87 3.18 6.09
C LYS A 45 -16.36 4.15 7.15
N ASP A 46 -16.66 5.42 7.01
CA ASP A 46 -16.28 6.46 7.99
C ASP A 46 -14.81 6.37 8.41
N ASN A 47 -14.54 6.10 9.68
CA ASN A 47 -13.19 5.88 10.21
C ASN A 47 -12.86 4.38 10.35
N LEU A 48 -13.72 3.47 9.91
CA LEU A 48 -13.58 2.03 10.10
C LEU A 48 -12.77 1.40 8.98
N TYR A 49 -11.74 0.66 9.36
CA TYR A 49 -10.82 -0.06 8.46
C TYR A 49 -10.67 -1.50 8.93
N ALA A 50 -10.46 -2.41 7.97
CA ALA A 50 -10.02 -3.78 8.25
C ALA A 50 -8.54 -3.92 7.88
N VAL A 51 -7.79 -4.66 8.71
CA VAL A 51 -6.34 -4.85 8.58
C VAL A 51 -6.00 -6.32 8.80
N VAL A 52 -5.22 -6.91 7.90
CA VAL A 52 -4.70 -8.26 8.05
C VAL A 52 -3.29 -8.24 8.65
N ASP A 53 -2.95 -9.34 9.34
CA ASP A 53 -1.65 -9.60 9.96
C ASP A 53 -1.23 -11.01 9.49
N ASP A 54 -0.18 -11.08 8.68
CA ASP A 54 0.29 -12.31 8.03
C ASP A 54 0.79 -13.37 9.03
N LYS A 55 1.22 -12.97 10.22
CA LYS A 55 1.72 -13.84 11.29
C LYS A 55 0.73 -14.04 12.45
N SER A 56 -0.53 -13.66 12.27
CA SER A 56 -1.58 -13.97 13.25
C SER A 56 -1.71 -15.49 13.46
N GLU A 57 -2.17 -15.92 14.64
CA GLU A 57 -2.34 -17.35 14.96
C GLU A 57 -3.36 -18.04 14.04
N LYS A 58 -4.41 -17.31 13.67
CA LYS A 58 -5.47 -17.74 12.76
C LYS A 58 -5.61 -16.76 11.60
N ASP A 59 -6.15 -17.22 10.49
CA ASP A 59 -6.64 -16.33 9.45
C ASP A 59 -7.70 -15.39 10.01
N GLY A 60 -7.71 -14.13 9.56
CA GLY A 60 -8.65 -13.14 10.08
C GLY A 60 -8.16 -11.70 9.86
N PHE A 61 -8.81 -10.77 10.54
CA PHE A 61 -8.51 -9.36 10.39
C PHE A 61 -8.80 -8.58 11.68
N TYR A 62 -8.08 -7.49 11.88
CA TYR A 62 -8.39 -6.48 12.89
C TYR A 62 -9.42 -5.50 12.34
N LEU A 63 -10.27 -4.96 13.20
CA LEU A 63 -11.06 -3.77 12.93
C LEU A 63 -10.46 -2.59 13.69
N TRP A 64 -10.15 -1.52 12.97
CA TRP A 64 -9.60 -0.30 13.53
C TRP A 64 -10.44 0.92 13.16
N ASN A 65 -10.69 1.81 14.13
CA ASN A 65 -11.08 3.18 13.83
C ASN A 65 -9.82 4.05 13.72
N ILE A 66 -9.55 4.58 12.53
CA ILE A 66 -8.40 5.44 12.27
C ILE A 66 -8.87 6.89 12.15
N PHE A 67 -8.48 7.72 13.10
CA PHE A 67 -8.81 9.13 13.10
C PHE A 67 -7.67 9.96 12.51
N ILE A 68 -7.98 10.78 11.52
CA ILE A 68 -7.02 11.60 10.78
C ILE A 68 -7.46 13.07 10.90
N ASP A 69 -6.53 13.96 11.27
CA ASP A 69 -6.73 15.40 11.23
C ASP A 69 -6.97 15.84 9.77
N SER A 70 -8.19 16.30 9.48
CA SER A 70 -8.61 16.68 8.14
C SER A 70 -7.86 17.89 7.57
N LYS A 71 -7.24 18.73 8.41
CA LYS A 71 -6.45 19.89 7.96
C LYS A 71 -5.00 19.54 7.72
N LYS A 72 -4.45 18.62 8.49
CA LYS A 72 -3.00 18.32 8.50
C LYS A 72 -2.65 16.98 7.88
N GLY A 73 -3.63 16.12 7.57
CA GLY A 73 -3.38 14.77 7.10
C GLY A 73 -2.54 13.93 8.07
N LYS A 74 -2.75 14.10 9.40
CA LYS A 74 -2.00 13.39 10.43
C LYS A 74 -2.87 12.36 11.11
N PRO A 75 -2.36 11.13 11.35
CA PRO A 75 -3.04 10.19 12.23
C PRO A 75 -3.11 10.81 13.65
N VAL A 76 -4.31 10.96 14.18
CA VAL A 76 -4.56 11.48 15.54
C VAL A 76 -4.62 10.34 16.53
N ASN A 77 -5.48 9.36 16.24
CA ASN A 77 -5.74 8.20 17.08
C ASN A 77 -6.04 6.97 16.24
N ILE A 78 -5.83 5.79 16.79
CA ILE A 78 -6.31 4.51 16.26
C ILE A 78 -6.92 3.76 17.43
N GLU A 79 -8.18 3.36 17.29
CA GLU A 79 -8.88 2.49 18.22
C GLU A 79 -8.90 1.09 17.66
N ASN A 80 -8.28 0.15 18.37
CA ASN A 80 -8.34 -1.25 18.02
C ASN A 80 -9.63 -1.86 18.58
N LEU A 81 -10.54 -2.24 17.69
CA LEU A 81 -11.82 -2.86 18.06
C LEU A 81 -11.69 -4.39 18.25
N GLY A 82 -10.50 -4.93 18.02
CA GLY A 82 -10.20 -6.35 18.22
C GLY A 82 -9.89 -7.09 16.92
N PHE A 83 -9.44 -8.34 17.10
CA PHE A 83 -9.19 -9.29 16.01
C PHE A 83 -10.39 -10.18 15.81
N ILE A 84 -10.84 -10.32 14.58
CA ILE A 84 -11.91 -11.22 14.16
C ILE A 84 -11.28 -12.40 13.46
N ALA A 85 -11.26 -13.56 14.13
CA ALA A 85 -10.72 -14.79 13.57
C ALA A 85 -11.73 -15.43 12.63
N THR A 86 -11.26 -15.98 11.52
CA THR A 86 -12.04 -16.86 10.66
C THR A 86 -11.89 -18.32 11.14
N PRO A 87 -12.70 -19.25 10.64
CA PRO A 87 -12.53 -20.68 10.94
C PRO A 87 -11.25 -21.29 10.38
N ASN A 88 -10.61 -20.62 9.43
CA ASN A 88 -9.42 -21.15 8.76
C ASN A 88 -8.15 -21.00 9.63
N PRO A 89 -7.18 -21.92 9.49
CA PRO A 89 -5.85 -21.72 10.04
C PRO A 89 -5.19 -20.50 9.35
N ASN A 90 -4.11 -20.03 9.92
CA ASN A 90 -3.33 -18.94 9.32
C ASN A 90 -2.93 -19.28 7.87
N ARG A 91 -3.37 -18.46 6.92
CA ARG A 91 -3.12 -18.58 5.48
C ARG A 91 -2.03 -17.67 4.98
N ASP A 92 -1.31 -16.96 5.90
CA ASP A 92 -0.43 -15.84 5.57
C ASP A 92 -1.23 -14.78 4.80
N ALA A 93 -2.11 -14.07 5.53
CA ALA A 93 -3.02 -13.11 4.92
C ALA A 93 -2.27 -11.84 4.55
N GLU A 94 -2.16 -11.56 3.24
CA GLU A 94 -1.40 -10.43 2.72
C GLU A 94 -2.31 -9.30 2.21
N GLY A 95 -3.28 -9.61 1.37
CA GLY A 95 -4.21 -8.63 0.81
C GLY A 95 -5.60 -8.69 1.40
N ILE A 96 -6.25 -7.52 1.53
CA ILE A 96 -7.64 -7.43 1.99
C ILE A 96 -8.41 -6.36 1.21
N ALA A 97 -9.62 -6.69 0.75
CA ALA A 97 -10.50 -5.76 0.05
C ALA A 97 -11.93 -5.81 0.59
N TYR A 98 -12.59 -4.67 0.69
CA TYR A 98 -13.99 -4.56 1.08
C TYR A 98 -14.90 -4.53 -0.15
N LEU A 99 -15.99 -5.29 -0.13
CA LEU A 99 -17.05 -5.30 -1.14
C LEU A 99 -18.28 -4.56 -0.61
N PRO A 100 -18.49 -3.28 -0.97
CA PRO A 100 -19.56 -2.47 -0.40
C PRO A 100 -20.95 -3.03 -0.66
N HIS A 101 -21.22 -3.54 -1.85
CA HIS A 101 -22.53 -4.05 -2.26
C HIS A 101 -22.95 -5.35 -1.58
N ARG A 102 -21.98 -6.07 -0.96
CA ARG A 102 -22.21 -7.30 -0.20
C ARG A 102 -21.98 -7.13 1.29
N ASN A 103 -21.35 -6.05 1.70
CA ASN A 103 -20.89 -5.80 3.07
C ASN A 103 -19.98 -6.94 3.57
N THR A 104 -19.02 -7.36 2.74
CA THR A 104 -18.10 -8.48 3.00
C THR A 104 -16.65 -8.07 2.74
N LEU A 105 -15.73 -8.90 3.20
CA LEU A 105 -14.29 -8.75 3.01
C LEU A 105 -13.75 -9.91 2.18
N LEU A 106 -12.85 -9.60 1.26
CA LEU A 106 -12.01 -10.56 0.56
C LEU A 106 -10.64 -10.58 1.24
N ILE A 107 -10.09 -11.77 1.49
CA ILE A 107 -8.74 -11.96 2.04
C ILE A 107 -7.95 -12.86 1.11
N ALA A 108 -6.80 -12.37 0.64
CA ALA A 108 -5.82 -13.13 -0.12
C ALA A 108 -4.82 -13.79 0.84
N GLY A 109 -4.59 -15.09 0.68
CA GLY A 109 -3.61 -15.84 1.45
C GLY A 109 -2.43 -16.26 0.58
N GLU A 110 -1.19 -16.02 1.06
CA GLU A 110 0.03 -16.40 0.35
C GLU A 110 0.25 -17.92 0.33
N LYS A 111 -0.08 -18.62 1.43
CA LYS A 111 0.13 -20.07 1.55
C LYS A 111 -0.67 -20.91 0.58
N ASP A 112 -1.88 -20.51 0.27
CA ASP A 112 -2.79 -21.25 -0.61
C ASP A 112 -3.06 -20.55 -1.95
N ASN A 113 -2.60 -19.30 -2.09
CA ASN A 113 -2.79 -18.45 -3.26
C ASN A 113 -4.27 -18.32 -3.68
N ARG A 114 -5.16 -18.25 -2.68
CA ARG A 114 -6.61 -18.11 -2.86
C ARG A 114 -7.11 -16.81 -2.25
N ILE A 115 -8.18 -16.32 -2.83
CA ILE A 115 -9.00 -15.26 -2.26
C ILE A 115 -10.25 -15.91 -1.69
N ILE A 116 -10.58 -15.63 -0.42
CA ILE A 116 -11.78 -16.13 0.25
C ILE A 116 -12.61 -14.94 0.73
N GLU A 117 -13.93 -15.02 0.56
CA GLU A 117 -14.88 -14.01 1.00
C GLU A 117 -15.43 -14.35 2.40
N TYR A 118 -15.42 -13.34 3.29
CA TYR A 118 -15.91 -13.43 4.66
C TYR A 118 -16.89 -12.30 4.98
N THR A 119 -17.82 -12.56 5.90
CA THR A 119 -18.61 -11.50 6.52
C THR A 119 -17.73 -10.66 7.46
N LEU A 120 -18.25 -9.53 7.93
CA LEU A 120 -17.54 -8.70 8.92
C LEU A 120 -17.40 -9.38 10.29
N GLU A 121 -18.11 -10.48 10.54
CA GLU A 121 -18.01 -11.35 11.72
C GLU A 121 -17.03 -12.52 11.49
N GLY A 122 -16.32 -12.56 10.35
CA GLY A 122 -15.33 -13.58 10.02
C GLY A 122 -15.88 -14.90 9.53
N GLN A 123 -17.18 -14.98 9.18
CA GLN A 123 -17.79 -16.20 8.67
C GLN A 123 -17.59 -16.31 7.16
N PRO A 124 -17.15 -17.45 6.61
CA PRO A 124 -17.01 -17.65 5.17
C PRO A 124 -18.37 -17.59 4.49
N THR A 125 -18.47 -16.88 3.37
CA THR A 125 -19.71 -16.80 2.58
C THR A 125 -19.90 -17.99 1.63
N GLY A 126 -18.88 -18.85 1.51
CA GLY A 126 -18.82 -19.94 0.55
C GLY A 126 -18.19 -19.53 -0.80
N ARG A 127 -17.88 -18.24 -1.02
CA ARG A 127 -17.19 -17.77 -2.23
C ARG A 127 -15.69 -17.76 -2.04
N GLN A 128 -14.99 -18.37 -2.97
CA GLN A 128 -13.52 -18.39 -3.01
C GLN A 128 -13.02 -18.57 -4.44
N SER A 129 -11.82 -18.08 -4.70
CA SER A 129 -11.15 -18.35 -5.97
C SER A 129 -10.55 -19.77 -6.01
N ILE A 130 -10.20 -20.24 -7.19
CA ILE A 130 -9.21 -21.30 -7.35
C ILE A 130 -7.83 -20.78 -6.88
N PRO A 131 -6.83 -21.64 -6.63
CA PRO A 131 -5.47 -21.17 -6.47
C PRO A 131 -5.00 -20.44 -7.72
N LEU A 132 -4.63 -19.15 -7.59
CA LEU A 132 -4.22 -18.30 -8.73
C LEU A 132 -2.79 -18.56 -9.14
N LEU A 133 -1.96 -19.05 -8.22
CA LEU A 133 -0.56 -19.38 -8.43
C LEU A 133 -0.27 -20.82 -7.98
N SER A 134 0.67 -21.45 -8.66
CA SER A 134 1.33 -22.65 -8.11
C SER A 134 2.25 -22.22 -6.95
N LYS A 135 2.38 -23.07 -5.91
CA LYS A 135 3.22 -22.78 -4.74
C LYS A 135 4.65 -22.38 -5.15
N ARG A 136 5.10 -21.19 -4.76
CA ARG A 136 6.43 -20.64 -5.04
C ARG A 136 7.18 -20.18 -3.78
N GLY A 137 6.89 -20.76 -2.61
CA GLY A 137 7.47 -20.30 -1.34
C GLY A 137 6.85 -18.96 -0.92
N ASN A 138 7.67 -17.95 -0.62
CA ASN A 138 7.26 -16.61 -0.20
C ASN A 138 7.16 -15.64 -1.39
N LEU A 139 6.59 -16.06 -2.51
CA LEU A 139 6.33 -15.23 -3.70
C LEU A 139 4.89 -15.48 -4.17
N GLY A 140 3.95 -15.34 -3.24
CA GLY A 140 2.53 -15.58 -3.46
C GLY A 140 1.72 -14.32 -3.78
N LEU A 141 0.43 -14.41 -3.49
CA LEU A 141 -0.47 -13.26 -3.57
C LEU A 141 -0.15 -12.27 -2.45
N GLU A 142 -0.02 -11.00 -2.81
CA GLU A 142 0.24 -9.89 -1.91
C GLU A 142 -0.96 -8.93 -1.87
N GLY A 143 -1.09 -8.06 -2.87
CA GLY A 143 -2.11 -7.02 -2.88
C GLY A 143 -3.45 -7.47 -3.44
N LEU A 144 -4.52 -6.88 -2.90
CA LEU A 144 -5.90 -7.18 -3.28
C LEU A 144 -6.76 -5.93 -3.25
N CYS A 145 -7.51 -5.66 -4.31
CA CYS A 145 -8.51 -4.59 -4.31
C CYS A 145 -9.77 -4.95 -5.09
N TYR A 146 -10.81 -4.17 -4.85
CA TYR A 146 -12.07 -4.22 -5.58
C TYR A 146 -12.36 -2.88 -6.24
N ASP A 147 -12.64 -2.91 -7.54
CA ASP A 147 -13.13 -1.75 -8.28
C ASP A 147 -14.66 -1.80 -8.36
N SER A 148 -15.32 -0.95 -7.60
CA SER A 148 -16.78 -0.86 -7.58
C SER A 148 -17.37 -0.31 -8.87
N LEU A 149 -16.58 0.34 -9.73
CA LEU A 149 -17.06 0.87 -11.02
C LEU A 149 -17.16 -0.22 -12.07
N THR A 150 -16.16 -1.11 -12.12
CA THR A 150 -16.08 -2.20 -13.10
C THR A 150 -16.52 -3.55 -12.55
N HIS A 151 -16.84 -3.62 -11.26
CA HIS A 151 -17.14 -4.86 -10.53
C HIS A 151 -16.02 -5.92 -10.68
N THR A 152 -14.77 -5.48 -10.66
CA THR A 152 -13.60 -6.32 -10.85
C THR A 152 -12.80 -6.43 -9.57
N VAL A 153 -12.46 -7.64 -9.18
CA VAL A 153 -11.46 -7.91 -8.14
C VAL A 153 -10.11 -8.03 -8.81
N TYR A 154 -9.14 -7.27 -8.32
CA TYR A 154 -7.75 -7.36 -8.76
C TYR A 154 -6.90 -7.96 -7.65
N ALA A 155 -6.01 -8.90 -8.02
CA ALA A 155 -5.01 -9.45 -7.12
C ALA A 155 -3.63 -9.43 -7.82
N ILE A 156 -2.58 -9.18 -7.07
CA ILE A 156 -1.21 -9.13 -7.59
C ILE A 156 -0.29 -10.04 -6.77
N GLU A 157 0.64 -10.73 -7.44
CA GLU A 157 1.73 -11.44 -6.75
C GLU A 157 2.90 -10.52 -6.43
N GLU A 158 3.77 -10.90 -5.50
CA GLU A 158 4.94 -10.10 -5.14
C GLU A 158 5.91 -9.95 -6.31
N ASN A 159 6.34 -11.06 -6.90
CA ASN A 159 7.32 -11.09 -7.97
C ASN A 159 7.35 -12.47 -8.63
N ASN A 160 7.33 -12.54 -9.95
CA ASN A 160 7.37 -13.82 -10.68
C ASN A 160 8.80 -14.34 -10.96
N GLY A 161 9.83 -13.63 -10.46
CA GLY A 161 11.24 -13.97 -10.69
C GLY A 161 11.85 -13.36 -11.96
N ALA A 162 11.08 -12.55 -12.71
CA ALA A 162 11.49 -11.96 -13.99
C ALA A 162 11.23 -10.44 -14.05
N ASP A 163 11.44 -9.73 -12.94
CA ASP A 163 11.16 -8.28 -12.81
C ASP A 163 9.72 -7.91 -13.24
N SER A 164 8.78 -8.77 -12.91
CA SER A 164 7.35 -8.57 -13.20
C SER A 164 6.48 -9.34 -12.20
N CYS A 165 5.17 -9.04 -12.22
CA CYS A 165 4.16 -9.73 -11.43
C CYS A 165 3.02 -10.17 -12.34
N HIS A 166 2.33 -11.25 -11.97
CA HIS A 166 1.00 -11.51 -12.51
C HIS A 166 0.00 -10.62 -11.80
N LEU A 167 -0.84 -9.97 -12.59
CA LEU A 167 -2.01 -9.21 -12.14
C LEU A 167 -3.25 -9.98 -12.59
N PHE A 168 -3.96 -10.54 -11.63
CA PHE A 168 -5.17 -11.34 -11.84
C PHE A 168 -6.40 -10.46 -11.81
N LEU A 169 -7.31 -10.66 -12.74
CA LEU A 169 -8.61 -10.01 -12.83
C LEU A 169 -9.69 -11.07 -12.60
N LEU A 170 -10.53 -10.86 -11.60
CA LEU A 170 -11.61 -11.78 -11.26
C LEU A 170 -12.95 -11.02 -11.28
N ASP A 171 -14.03 -11.74 -11.51
CA ASP A 171 -15.38 -11.20 -11.36
C ASP A 171 -15.84 -11.17 -9.88
N ASP A 172 -17.03 -10.66 -9.64
CA ASP A 172 -17.66 -10.61 -8.31
C ASP A 172 -17.86 -11.98 -7.64
N ASN A 173 -17.78 -13.07 -8.41
CA ASN A 173 -17.90 -14.44 -7.91
C ASN A 173 -16.53 -15.11 -7.72
N LEU A 174 -15.46 -14.32 -7.84
CA LEU A 174 -14.07 -14.74 -7.74
C LEU A 174 -13.64 -15.74 -8.82
N GLN A 175 -14.30 -15.71 -9.99
CA GLN A 175 -13.87 -16.45 -11.17
C GLN A 175 -12.82 -15.65 -11.93
N LEU A 176 -11.71 -16.29 -12.28
CA LEU A 176 -10.64 -15.65 -13.04
C LEU A 176 -11.12 -15.28 -14.45
N ILE A 177 -11.05 -13.98 -14.78
CA ILE A 177 -11.41 -13.43 -16.11
C ILE A 177 -10.19 -13.32 -16.99
N ASP A 178 -9.09 -12.78 -16.45
CA ASP A 178 -7.87 -12.45 -17.21
C ASP A 178 -6.64 -12.46 -16.29
N THR A 179 -5.47 -12.59 -16.91
CA THR A 179 -4.19 -12.45 -16.23
C THR A 179 -3.28 -11.54 -17.06
N LYS A 180 -2.83 -10.45 -16.48
CA LYS A 180 -1.92 -9.49 -17.11
C LYS A 180 -0.55 -9.54 -16.46
N ILE A 181 0.45 -9.03 -17.17
CA ILE A 181 1.81 -8.87 -16.64
C ILE A 181 1.98 -7.41 -16.23
N TYR A 182 2.30 -7.21 -14.95
CA TYR A 182 2.69 -5.91 -14.41
C TYR A 182 4.23 -5.81 -14.40
N PRO A 183 4.84 -4.81 -15.07
CA PRO A 183 6.30 -4.65 -15.07
C PRO A 183 6.76 -4.01 -13.75
N LEU A 184 7.62 -4.70 -13.00
CA LEU A 184 8.28 -4.15 -11.82
C LEU A 184 9.43 -3.23 -12.22
N ASP A 185 9.76 -2.29 -11.34
CA ASP A 185 11.03 -1.60 -11.44
C ASP A 185 12.17 -2.56 -11.06
N PRO A 186 13.27 -2.56 -11.82
CA PRO A 186 14.42 -3.34 -11.45
C PRO A 186 14.97 -2.87 -10.10
N PRO A 187 15.55 -3.78 -9.28
CA PRO A 187 16.09 -3.41 -7.99
C PRO A 187 17.21 -2.38 -8.11
N SER A 188 17.17 -1.35 -7.27
CA SER A 188 18.12 -0.23 -7.30
C SER A 188 19.55 -0.61 -6.85
N ALA A 189 19.72 -1.81 -6.29
CA ALA A 189 20.99 -2.31 -5.81
C ALA A 189 21.16 -3.79 -6.13
N LYS A 190 22.36 -4.20 -6.54
CA LYS A 190 22.68 -5.63 -6.72
C LYS A 190 22.56 -6.40 -5.40
N PRO A 191 21.99 -7.61 -5.39
CA PRO A 191 21.96 -8.47 -4.21
C PRO A 191 23.36 -8.67 -3.66
N LYS A 192 23.54 -8.45 -2.35
CA LYS A 192 24.82 -8.77 -1.69
C LYS A 192 24.69 -10.14 -1.02
N LYS A 193 25.77 -10.92 -1.02
CA LYS A 193 25.84 -12.30 -0.48
C LYS A 193 25.39 -12.46 0.99
N LYS A 194 25.27 -11.37 1.77
CA LYS A 194 24.89 -11.44 3.20
C LYS A 194 23.76 -10.47 3.52
N GLY A 195 22.65 -10.97 4.06
CA GLY A 195 21.44 -10.23 4.39
C GLY A 195 20.29 -10.54 3.44
N SER A 196 19.11 -9.95 3.66
CA SER A 196 17.96 -10.06 2.77
C SER A 196 17.86 -8.84 1.85
N HIS A 197 17.43 -9.08 0.62
CA HIS A 197 17.09 -8.06 -0.37
C HIS A 197 15.84 -8.55 -1.11
N ILE A 198 14.74 -7.89 -0.87
CA ILE A 198 13.41 -8.23 -1.38
C ILE A 198 12.93 -7.04 -2.19
N TYR A 199 12.27 -7.27 -3.30
CA TYR A 199 11.60 -6.25 -4.11
C TYR A 199 10.41 -6.88 -4.83
N GLY A 200 9.34 -6.11 -4.98
CA GLY A 200 8.11 -6.58 -5.62
C GLY A 200 6.96 -5.60 -5.43
N ALA A 201 5.80 -5.99 -5.93
CA ALA A 201 4.55 -5.35 -5.58
C ALA A 201 4.08 -5.86 -4.21
N SER A 202 3.47 -5.02 -3.40
CA SER A 202 2.91 -5.42 -2.11
C SER A 202 1.45 -5.04 -1.94
N GLU A 203 0.96 -4.03 -2.66
CA GLU A 203 -0.46 -3.65 -2.56
C GLU A 203 -0.94 -2.98 -3.85
N ILE A 204 -2.23 -3.08 -4.09
CA ILE A 204 -2.93 -2.42 -5.20
C ILE A 204 -4.22 -1.75 -4.73
N LEU A 205 -4.58 -0.64 -5.36
CA LEU A 205 -5.87 0.02 -5.19
C LEU A 205 -6.48 0.35 -6.54
N ALA A 206 -7.76 0.06 -6.71
CA ALA A 206 -8.49 0.42 -7.92
C ALA A 206 -9.13 1.80 -7.78
N TYR A 207 -9.06 2.60 -8.84
CA TYR A 207 -9.82 3.83 -8.96
C TYR A 207 -10.07 4.20 -10.42
N GLY A 208 -11.31 4.43 -10.77
CA GLY A 208 -11.69 4.90 -12.10
C GLY A 208 -11.17 4.04 -13.26
N GLY A 209 -11.11 2.73 -13.10
CA GLY A 209 -10.59 1.79 -14.09
C GLY A 209 -9.06 1.71 -14.15
N ASN A 210 -8.35 2.46 -13.30
CA ASN A 210 -6.89 2.41 -13.16
C ASN A 210 -6.51 1.77 -11.82
N LEU A 211 -5.22 1.48 -11.64
CA LEU A 211 -4.68 0.98 -10.39
C LEU A 211 -3.59 1.90 -9.85
N CYS A 212 -3.57 2.09 -8.53
CA CYS A 212 -2.37 2.47 -7.81
C CYS A 212 -1.66 1.19 -7.38
N VAL A 213 -0.40 1.03 -7.75
CA VAL A 213 0.41 -0.14 -7.37
C VAL A 213 1.52 0.32 -6.46
N LEU A 214 1.60 -0.30 -5.27
CA LEU A 214 2.68 -0.10 -4.32
C LEU A 214 3.80 -1.09 -4.61
N GLU A 215 4.95 -0.59 -5.02
CA GLU A 215 6.19 -1.36 -5.12
C GLU A 215 7.09 -1.08 -3.94
N ARG A 216 7.69 -2.12 -3.42
CA ARG A 216 8.68 -2.03 -2.33
C ARG A 216 10.03 -2.61 -2.76
N GLU A 217 11.09 -2.04 -2.26
CA GLU A 217 12.44 -2.61 -2.29
C GLU A 217 13.03 -2.51 -0.89
N VAL A 218 13.35 -3.64 -0.27
CA VAL A 218 13.81 -3.73 1.11
C VAL A 218 15.16 -4.41 1.17
N ARG A 219 16.10 -3.76 1.85
CA ARG A 219 17.42 -4.33 2.10
C ARG A 219 17.75 -4.34 3.59
N ILE A 220 17.99 -5.51 4.14
CA ILE A 220 18.36 -5.70 5.54
C ILE A 220 19.71 -6.44 5.61
N PRO A 221 20.82 -5.73 5.91
CA PRO A 221 22.12 -6.38 6.17
C PRO A 221 22.04 -7.32 7.39
N LYS A 222 22.93 -8.31 7.48
CA LYS A 222 22.95 -9.27 8.60
C LYS A 222 23.01 -8.58 9.98
N ASN A 223 23.77 -7.49 10.10
CA ASN A 223 23.88 -6.69 11.32
C ASN A 223 22.80 -5.60 11.45
N LYS A 224 21.85 -5.53 10.51
CA LYS A 224 20.75 -4.55 10.41
C LYS A 224 21.19 -3.07 10.25
N ILE A 225 22.45 -2.72 10.49
CA ILE A 225 22.94 -1.34 10.33
C ILE A 225 23.01 -1.00 8.84
N GLY A 226 22.41 0.14 8.46
CA GLY A 226 22.29 0.54 7.08
C GLY A 226 21.16 -0.16 6.32
N ALA A 227 20.22 -0.82 7.02
CA ALA A 227 18.98 -1.28 6.42
C ALA A 227 18.20 -0.09 5.83
N TRP A 228 17.54 -0.33 4.71
CA TRP A 228 16.69 0.64 4.06
C TRP A 228 15.52 -0.04 3.38
N ALA A 229 14.44 0.71 3.26
CA ALA A 229 13.29 0.36 2.43
C ALA A 229 12.99 1.54 1.50
N ARG A 230 12.65 1.26 0.26
CA ARG A 230 12.13 2.22 -0.72
C ARG A 230 10.73 1.78 -1.09
N THR A 231 9.79 2.69 -1.01
CA THR A 231 8.41 2.50 -1.41
C THR A 231 8.10 3.44 -2.54
N LYS A 232 7.54 2.92 -3.61
CA LYS A 232 7.03 3.67 -4.75
C LYS A 232 5.56 3.34 -4.95
N ILE A 233 4.78 4.32 -5.36
CA ILE A 233 3.39 4.11 -5.76
C ILE A 233 3.25 4.64 -7.18
N TYR A 234 2.79 3.77 -8.07
CA TYR A 234 2.57 4.07 -9.47
C TYR A 234 1.09 4.11 -9.80
N THR A 235 0.71 5.00 -10.71
CA THR A 235 -0.53 4.84 -11.47
C THR A 235 -0.26 3.87 -12.61
N TYR A 236 -1.06 2.83 -12.72
CA TYR A 236 -0.99 1.81 -13.77
C TYR A 236 -2.34 1.72 -14.50
N ILE A 237 -2.30 1.65 -15.82
CA ILE A 237 -3.48 1.49 -16.67
C ILE A 237 -3.53 0.03 -17.15
N PRO A 238 -4.43 -0.82 -16.61
CA PRO A 238 -4.46 -2.25 -16.92
C PRO A 238 -4.75 -2.55 -18.39
N VAL A 239 -5.61 -1.75 -19.04
CA VAL A 239 -5.96 -1.94 -20.46
C VAL A 239 -4.80 -1.61 -21.40
N GLU A 240 -3.88 -0.73 -20.99
CA GLU A 240 -2.70 -0.34 -21.76
C GLU A 240 -1.43 -1.10 -21.33
N GLY A 241 -1.48 -1.78 -20.18
CA GLY A 241 -0.34 -2.53 -19.65
C GLY A 241 0.86 -1.67 -19.25
N ARG A 242 0.67 -0.40 -18.85
CA ARG A 242 1.77 0.52 -18.57
C ARG A 242 1.59 1.38 -17.32
N LYS A 243 2.72 1.72 -16.71
CA LYS A 243 2.82 2.76 -15.69
C LYS A 243 2.75 4.15 -16.35
N VAL A 244 1.98 5.08 -15.78
CA VAL A 244 1.80 6.44 -16.32
C VAL A 244 2.42 7.52 -15.46
N SER A 245 2.40 7.36 -14.15
CA SER A 245 2.95 8.36 -13.23
C SER A 245 3.40 7.74 -11.92
N THR A 246 4.36 8.41 -11.27
CA THR A 246 4.78 8.09 -9.90
C THR A 246 4.05 9.03 -8.95
N LEU A 247 3.20 8.47 -8.09
CA LEU A 247 2.47 9.23 -7.07
C LEU A 247 3.31 9.44 -5.81
N PHE A 248 4.19 8.49 -5.51
CA PHE A 248 4.99 8.49 -4.30
C PHE A 248 6.32 7.77 -4.55
N ASP A 249 7.42 8.31 -4.02
CA ASP A 249 8.73 7.66 -4.00
C ASP A 249 9.48 8.09 -2.73
N LYS A 250 9.68 7.15 -1.83
CA LYS A 250 10.34 7.44 -0.56
C LYS A 250 11.26 6.33 -0.10
N LYS A 251 12.49 6.72 0.21
CA LYS A 251 13.48 5.84 0.86
C LYS A 251 13.57 6.12 2.35
N THR A 252 13.43 5.09 3.15
CA THR A 252 13.56 5.12 4.61
C THR A 252 14.79 4.33 5.04
N ARG A 253 15.44 4.71 6.13
CA ARG A 253 16.69 4.09 6.56
C ARG A 253 16.71 3.85 8.06
N LEU A 254 17.41 2.78 8.45
CA LEU A 254 17.85 2.53 9.80
C LEU A 254 19.33 2.90 9.90
N ASN A 255 19.65 3.92 10.67
CA ASN A 255 21.02 4.29 11.01
C ASN A 255 21.16 4.53 12.53
N LEU A 256 22.36 4.85 12.99
CA LEU A 256 22.63 5.06 14.41
C LEU A 256 21.82 6.21 15.04
N THR A 257 21.49 7.21 14.23
CA THR A 257 20.77 8.43 14.67
C THR A 257 19.29 8.43 14.31
N SER A 258 18.87 7.62 13.33
CA SER A 258 17.49 7.58 12.83
C SER A 258 16.94 6.16 12.80
N ARG A 259 15.84 5.95 13.53
CA ARG A 259 15.07 4.70 13.52
C ARG A 259 13.81 4.87 12.65
N ARG A 260 13.99 5.38 11.42
CA ARG A 260 12.87 5.72 10.53
C ARG A 260 12.68 4.69 9.40
N PHE A 261 13.22 3.50 9.55
CA PHE A 261 12.95 2.40 8.62
C PHE A 261 11.45 2.06 8.67
N ALA A 262 10.84 1.93 7.50
CA ALA A 262 9.47 1.45 7.35
C ALA A 262 9.39 0.66 6.06
N ASN A 263 8.96 -0.58 6.17
CA ASN A 263 8.61 -1.47 5.08
C ASN A 263 7.08 -1.34 4.91
N PHE A 264 6.64 -0.47 4.00
CA PHE A 264 5.20 -0.31 3.75
C PHE A 264 4.73 -1.44 2.85
N GLU A 265 3.69 -2.12 3.28
CA GLU A 265 3.09 -3.26 2.61
C GLU A 265 1.61 -3.01 2.28
N GLY A 266 0.82 -2.55 3.26
CA GLY A 266 -0.59 -2.24 3.03
C GLY A 266 -0.83 -0.80 2.63
N MET A 267 -1.83 -0.59 1.76
CA MET A 267 -2.26 0.72 1.26
C MET A 267 -3.78 0.75 1.08
N CYS A 268 -4.44 1.82 1.52
CA CYS A 268 -5.83 2.08 1.18
C CYS A 268 -6.10 3.57 0.98
N PHE A 269 -7.31 3.91 0.48
CA PHE A 269 -7.73 5.30 0.46
C PHE A 269 -7.97 5.81 1.88
N GLY A 270 -7.45 7.01 2.15
CA GLY A 270 -7.75 7.79 3.34
C GLY A 270 -8.83 8.84 3.08
N PRO A 271 -9.19 9.64 4.10
CA PRO A 271 -10.15 10.71 3.93
C PRO A 271 -9.59 11.81 3.02
N THR A 272 -10.48 12.48 2.32
CA THR A 272 -10.15 13.75 1.65
C THR A 272 -9.94 14.84 2.69
N LEU A 273 -8.83 15.57 2.58
CA LEU A 273 -8.53 16.68 3.49
C LEU A 273 -9.45 17.88 3.24
N SER A 274 -9.47 18.80 4.20
CA SER A 274 -10.34 20.01 4.14
C SER A 274 -10.00 20.96 2.98
N ASP A 275 -8.82 20.83 2.37
CA ASP A 275 -8.42 21.55 1.16
C ASP A 275 -8.78 20.81 -0.14
N GLY A 276 -9.48 19.68 -0.04
CA GLY A 276 -9.88 18.83 -1.16
C GLY A 276 -8.80 17.83 -1.59
N THR A 277 -7.67 17.74 -0.88
CA THR A 277 -6.60 16.79 -1.21
C THR A 277 -7.02 15.36 -0.85
N PRO A 278 -7.09 14.42 -1.80
CA PRO A 278 -7.31 13.01 -1.49
C PRO A 278 -6.06 12.41 -0.90
N THR A 279 -6.20 11.44 0.01
CA THR A 279 -5.07 10.82 0.69
C THR A 279 -5.04 9.31 0.56
N LEU A 280 -3.84 8.76 0.75
CA LEU A 280 -3.59 7.33 0.92
C LEU A 280 -3.10 7.08 2.34
N ILE A 281 -3.57 5.99 2.94
CA ILE A 281 -3.04 5.46 4.18
C ILE A 281 -2.09 4.33 3.83
N LEU A 282 -0.87 4.40 4.35
CA LEU A 282 0.13 3.34 4.22
C LEU A 282 0.40 2.76 5.61
N ILE A 283 0.42 1.44 5.73
CA ILE A 283 0.85 0.72 6.93
C ILE A 283 2.10 -0.09 6.64
N SER A 284 2.93 -0.28 7.66
CA SER A 284 4.20 -1.00 7.50
C SER A 284 4.24 -2.26 8.35
N ASP A 285 4.83 -3.29 7.81
CA ASP A 285 5.24 -4.49 8.51
C ASP A 285 6.59 -4.32 9.22
N SER A 286 6.68 -4.75 10.47
CA SER A 286 7.92 -4.78 11.25
C SER A 286 8.66 -6.12 11.18
N GLN A 287 8.12 -7.12 10.49
CA GLN A 287 8.64 -8.48 10.35
C GLN A 287 8.98 -9.12 11.70
N HIS A 288 8.03 -9.11 12.64
CA HIS A 288 8.19 -9.57 14.03
C HIS A 288 9.43 -9.02 14.77
N ARG A 289 10.08 -8.00 14.22
CA ARG A 289 11.34 -7.45 14.73
C ARG A 289 11.16 -6.15 15.47
N HIS A 290 9.95 -5.86 15.92
CA HIS A 290 9.57 -4.66 16.65
C HIS A 290 10.21 -4.51 18.04
N LYS A 291 10.95 -5.50 18.53
CA LYS A 291 11.74 -5.36 19.77
C LYS A 291 12.87 -4.35 19.59
N GLY A 292 12.52 -3.08 19.58
CA GLY A 292 13.43 -1.94 19.74
C GLY A 292 13.97 -1.30 18.47
N VAL A 293 13.99 -1.96 17.29
CA VAL A 293 14.70 -1.46 16.10
C VAL A 293 13.75 -1.19 14.93
N LEU A 294 12.93 -2.14 14.55
CA LEU A 294 11.88 -1.98 13.58
C LEU A 294 10.57 -1.67 14.29
N ARG A 295 9.67 -0.99 13.64
CA ARG A 295 8.42 -0.51 14.24
C ARG A 295 7.35 -0.47 13.17
N ASP A 296 6.12 -0.69 13.61
CA ASP A 296 4.97 -0.50 12.76
C ASP A 296 4.65 0.98 12.63
N TRP A 297 4.42 1.40 11.41
CA TRP A 297 4.16 2.78 11.07
C TRP A 297 2.86 2.91 10.30
N ILE A 298 2.13 3.98 10.58
CA ILE A 298 1.10 4.49 9.69
C ILE A 298 1.59 5.81 9.09
N GLN A 299 1.41 5.96 7.80
CA GLN A 299 1.74 7.19 7.09
C GLN A 299 0.56 7.61 6.23
N ILE A 300 0.20 8.89 6.31
CA ILE A 300 -0.72 9.49 5.38
C ILE A 300 0.10 10.15 4.27
N ALA A 301 -0.19 9.79 3.05
CA ALA A 301 0.41 10.38 1.87
C ALA A 301 -0.66 11.10 1.05
N PRO A 302 -0.43 12.31 0.53
CA PRO A 302 -1.33 12.90 -0.43
C PRO A 302 -1.28 12.06 -1.71
N SER A 303 -2.42 11.74 -2.26
CA SER A 303 -2.51 11.25 -3.62
C SER A 303 -2.56 12.49 -4.52
N SER A 304 -1.40 12.97 -4.96
CA SER A 304 -1.40 14.03 -5.96
C SER A 304 -1.93 13.43 -7.26
N SER A 305 -3.17 13.81 -7.62
CA SER A 305 -3.63 13.60 -8.99
C SER A 305 -2.57 14.18 -9.94
N PRO A 306 -2.20 13.51 -11.02
CA PRO A 306 -1.45 14.14 -12.09
C PRO A 306 -2.18 15.42 -12.46
N LYS A 307 -1.48 16.54 -12.52
CA LYS A 307 -2.07 17.82 -12.95
C LYS A 307 -2.66 17.63 -14.36
N GLY A 308 -3.96 17.59 -14.44
CA GLY A 308 -4.71 17.46 -15.67
C GLY A 308 -5.48 16.14 -15.75
N GLU A 309 -6.78 16.23 -15.52
CA GLU A 309 -7.84 15.24 -15.74
C GLU A 309 -8.32 14.46 -14.52
N GLY A 310 -9.51 14.84 -14.08
CA GLY A 310 -10.39 14.02 -13.26
C GLY A 310 -10.28 14.25 -11.76
N LYS A 311 -11.18 15.06 -11.24
CA LYS A 311 -11.48 15.04 -9.80
C LYS A 311 -11.90 13.62 -9.42
N TRP A 312 -11.27 13.08 -8.41
CA TRP A 312 -11.74 11.87 -7.73
C TRP A 312 -13.22 12.07 -7.35
N LYS A 313 -14.13 11.34 -7.96
CA LYS A 313 -15.54 11.29 -7.57
C LYS A 313 -15.82 9.98 -6.90
#